data_e36922024a6a43cb5db16c8ebba961a9
#
_entry.id   e36922024a6a43cb5db16c8ebba961a9
#
_cell.length_a   1.000
_cell.length_b   1.000
_cell.length_c   1.000
_cell.angle_alpha   90.00
_cell.angle_beta   90.00
_cell.angle_gamma   90.00
#
_symmetry.space_group_name_H-M   'P 1'
#
loop_
_entity.id
_entity.type
_entity.pdbx_description
1 polymer ?
#
loop_
_entity_poly.entity_id
_entity_poly.type
_entity_poly.pdbx_seq_one_letter_code
_entity_poly.pdbx_strand_id
1 'polypeptide(L)'
;MSAPSFRFLLREQTRPAHERLDRLVGPIDGPERYHAFLRGSFAHRVAVEDYLRGCDWPAAFGAWQPSLLAPLIADDLAALGLERPSVDSLDLSKDISHAIGVAYVLEGSSLGARVIVSMVARLGFDGTHGARHLASQARGLSNWQNFVKIIDDLPHVDRQAAAAAAAICFDHAASALKRNGFS
;
A
#
# COMPACT_ATOMS: atom_id res chain seq x y z
N MET A 1 3.79 32.51 -7.87
CA MET A 1 4.21 31.29 -7.15
C MET A 1 3.50 30.11 -7.80
N SER A 2 4.24 29.11 -8.27
CA SER A 2 3.63 27.91 -8.84
C SER A 2 2.85 27.17 -7.75
N ALA A 3 1.67 26.63 -8.08
CA ALA A 3 0.92 25.78 -7.16
C ALA A 3 1.78 24.57 -6.75
N PRO A 4 1.68 24.09 -5.52
CA PRO A 4 2.41 22.89 -5.09
C PRO A 4 2.01 21.69 -5.96
N SER A 5 2.98 20.78 -6.21
CA SER A 5 2.71 19.57 -6.97
C SER A 5 1.64 18.72 -6.27
N PHE A 6 0.90 17.92 -7.03
CA PHE A 6 -0.15 17.08 -6.47
C PHE A 6 0.42 16.07 -5.45
N ARG A 7 1.58 15.50 -5.76
CA ARG A 7 2.32 14.66 -4.81
C ARG A 7 2.59 15.38 -3.49
N PHE A 8 3.02 16.65 -3.53
CA PHE A 8 3.29 17.40 -2.30
C PHE A 8 2.04 17.57 -1.45
N LEU A 9 0.91 17.92 -2.08
CA LEU A 9 -0.38 18.04 -1.40
C LEU A 9 -0.80 16.72 -0.75
N LEU A 10 -0.77 15.60 -1.48
CA LEU A 10 -1.09 14.28 -0.95
C LEU A 10 -0.21 13.95 0.27
N ARG A 11 1.11 14.16 0.16
CA ARG A 11 2.06 13.92 1.25
C ARG A 11 1.71 14.71 2.50
N GLU A 12 1.45 16.02 2.37
CA GLU A 12 1.15 16.87 3.52
C GLU A 12 -0.18 16.50 4.18
N GLN A 13 -1.20 16.20 3.39
CA GLN A 13 -2.52 15.87 3.94
C GLN A 13 -2.57 14.45 4.54
N THR A 14 -1.79 13.50 4.03
CA THR A 14 -1.77 12.13 4.55
C THR A 14 -0.71 11.91 5.63
N ARG A 15 0.19 12.87 5.87
CA ARG A 15 1.27 12.74 6.85
C ARG A 15 0.81 12.24 8.23
N PRO A 16 -0.26 12.78 8.86
CA PRO A 16 -0.71 12.28 10.17
C PRO A 16 -1.15 10.82 10.13
N ALA A 17 -1.82 10.37 9.05
CA ALA A 17 -2.26 8.99 8.89
C ALA A 17 -1.06 8.05 8.67
N HIS A 18 -0.11 8.46 7.84
CA HIS A 18 1.15 7.75 7.60
C HIS A 18 1.94 7.55 8.90
N GLU A 19 2.14 8.62 9.68
CA GLU A 19 2.86 8.55 10.96
C GLU A 19 2.16 7.66 11.98
N ARG A 20 0.81 7.62 11.99
CA ARG A 20 0.06 6.69 12.84
C ARG A 20 0.32 5.23 12.44
N LEU A 21 0.32 4.96 11.13
CA LEU A 21 0.61 3.62 10.60
C LEU A 21 2.05 3.20 10.92
N ASP A 22 3.03 4.09 10.72
CA ASP A 22 4.43 3.81 11.02
C ASP A 22 4.65 3.50 12.50
N ARG A 23 3.99 4.26 13.40
CA ARG A 23 4.05 3.97 14.84
C ARG A 23 3.41 2.63 15.20
N LEU A 24 2.31 2.28 14.55
CA LEU A 24 1.65 0.98 14.75
C LEU A 24 2.57 -0.16 14.29
N VAL A 25 3.14 -0.06 13.10
CA VAL A 25 4.04 -1.09 12.56
C VAL A 25 5.29 -1.22 13.42
N GLY A 26 5.96 -0.11 13.73
CA GLY A 26 7.16 -0.10 14.55
C GLY A 26 8.22 -1.11 14.10
N PRO A 27 9.11 -1.54 14.99
CA PRO A 27 10.07 -2.59 14.69
C PRO A 27 9.40 -3.96 14.59
N ILE A 28 9.75 -4.72 13.56
CA ILE A 28 9.38 -6.13 13.42
C ILE A 28 10.57 -6.96 13.92
N ASP A 29 10.53 -7.32 15.19
CA ASP A 29 11.65 -7.91 15.93
C ASP A 29 11.47 -9.41 16.25
N GLY A 30 10.35 -10.02 15.80
CA GLY A 30 10.09 -11.43 16.02
C GLY A 30 9.17 -12.04 14.96
N PRO A 31 9.23 -13.39 14.79
CA PRO A 31 8.40 -14.09 13.81
C PRO A 31 6.91 -13.86 13.99
N GLU A 32 6.40 -13.87 15.22
CA GLU A 32 4.97 -13.69 15.51
C GLU A 32 4.48 -12.31 15.08
N ARG A 33 5.31 -11.27 15.34
CA ARG A 33 4.99 -9.92 14.88
C ARG A 33 5.03 -9.82 13.36
N TYR A 34 5.96 -10.51 12.71
CA TYR A 34 5.98 -10.60 11.25
C TYR A 34 4.76 -11.35 10.69
N HIS A 35 4.34 -12.46 11.32
CA HIS A 35 3.14 -13.20 10.93
C HIS A 35 1.88 -12.34 11.03
N ALA A 36 1.75 -11.54 12.09
CA ALA A 36 0.66 -10.58 12.24
C ALA A 36 0.70 -9.50 11.15
N PHE A 37 1.91 -8.95 10.86
CA PHE A 37 2.13 -8.01 9.76
C PHE A 37 1.72 -8.60 8.42
N LEU A 38 2.13 -9.82 8.13
CA LEU A 38 1.85 -10.51 6.87
C LEU A 38 0.34 -10.73 6.67
N ARG A 39 -0.38 -11.19 7.71
CA ARG A 39 -1.84 -11.34 7.67
C ARG A 39 -2.56 -10.02 7.46
N GLY A 40 -2.20 -8.98 8.23
CA GLY A 40 -2.79 -7.65 8.06
C GLY A 40 -2.51 -7.04 6.69
N SER A 41 -1.28 -7.21 6.19
CA SER A 41 -0.89 -6.78 4.84
C SER A 41 -1.68 -7.52 3.76
N PHE A 42 -1.94 -8.82 3.90
CA PHE A 42 -2.77 -9.58 2.99
C PHE A 42 -4.20 -9.01 2.94
N ALA A 43 -4.84 -8.84 4.10
CA ALA A 43 -6.21 -8.34 4.16
C ALA A 43 -6.33 -6.94 3.54
N HIS A 44 -5.38 -6.05 3.82
CA HIS A 44 -5.36 -4.72 3.23
C HIS A 44 -5.13 -4.76 1.71
N ARG A 45 -4.12 -5.52 1.25
CA ARG A 45 -3.75 -5.55 -0.18
C ARG A 45 -4.84 -6.16 -1.05
N VAL A 46 -5.49 -7.23 -0.61
CA VAL A 46 -6.62 -7.82 -1.36
C VAL A 46 -7.72 -6.77 -1.55
N ALA A 47 -8.15 -6.10 -0.47
CA ALA A 47 -9.20 -5.10 -0.55
C ALA A 47 -8.86 -3.94 -1.50
N VAL A 48 -7.64 -3.40 -1.38
CA VAL A 48 -7.17 -2.25 -2.17
C VAL A 48 -6.96 -2.63 -3.64
N GLU A 49 -6.37 -3.79 -3.91
CA GLU A 49 -6.14 -4.27 -5.27
C GLU A 49 -7.45 -4.61 -5.99
N ASP A 50 -8.44 -5.17 -5.28
CA ASP A 50 -9.78 -5.41 -5.83
C ASP A 50 -10.51 -4.11 -6.13
N TYR A 51 -10.40 -3.12 -5.24
CA TYR A 51 -10.94 -1.79 -5.48
C TYR A 51 -10.32 -1.16 -6.75
N LEU A 52 -8.98 -1.10 -6.85
CA LEU A 52 -8.28 -0.48 -7.98
C LEU A 52 -8.50 -1.21 -9.31
N ARG A 53 -8.69 -2.53 -9.27
CA ARG A 53 -9.03 -3.34 -10.46
C ARG A 53 -10.40 -2.97 -11.02
N GLY A 54 -11.31 -2.51 -10.18
CA GLY A 54 -12.64 -2.05 -10.57
C GLY A 54 -12.72 -0.57 -10.98
N CYS A 55 -11.59 0.15 -11.04
CA CYS A 55 -11.53 1.56 -11.43
C CYS A 55 -11.12 1.72 -12.89
N ASP A 56 -11.72 2.71 -13.57
CA ASP A 56 -11.36 3.06 -14.94
C ASP A 56 -10.20 4.07 -14.94
N TRP A 57 -9.06 3.67 -15.52
CA TRP A 57 -7.89 4.52 -15.63
C TRP A 57 -7.91 5.32 -16.92
N PRO A 58 -7.79 6.68 -16.87
CA PRO A 58 -7.73 7.51 -18.06
C PRO A 58 -6.54 7.16 -18.96
N ALA A 59 -6.67 7.46 -20.26
CA ALA A 59 -5.62 7.23 -21.26
C ALA A 59 -4.27 7.88 -20.90
N ALA A 60 -4.26 8.94 -20.08
CA ALA A 60 -3.05 9.58 -19.59
C ALA A 60 -2.14 8.66 -18.75
N PHE A 61 -2.68 7.58 -18.15
CA PHE A 61 -1.89 6.57 -17.46
C PHE A 61 -1.14 5.64 -18.41
N GLY A 62 -1.50 5.60 -19.69
CA GLY A 62 -0.83 4.78 -20.70
C GLY A 62 -0.76 3.30 -20.30
N ALA A 63 0.44 2.76 -20.27
CA ALA A 63 0.71 1.38 -19.84
C ALA A 63 0.92 1.22 -18.33
N TRP A 64 0.83 2.29 -17.53
CA TRP A 64 0.97 2.19 -16.09
C TRP A 64 -0.20 1.38 -15.50
N GLN A 65 0.13 0.50 -14.57
CA GLN A 65 -0.84 -0.30 -13.82
C GLN A 65 -0.44 -0.35 -12.34
N PRO A 66 -1.41 -0.44 -11.42
CA PRO A 66 -1.11 -0.66 -10.01
C PRO A 66 -0.32 -1.95 -9.79
N SER A 67 0.61 -1.91 -8.84
CA SER A 67 1.39 -3.09 -8.44
C SER A 67 0.52 -4.08 -7.67
N LEU A 68 0.35 -5.29 -8.19
CA LEU A 68 -0.45 -6.34 -7.56
C LEU A 68 0.47 -7.28 -6.77
N LEU A 69 0.36 -7.28 -5.44
CA LEU A 69 1.19 -8.08 -4.53
C LEU A 69 0.39 -9.08 -3.69
N ALA A 70 -0.94 -8.99 -3.68
CA ALA A 70 -1.78 -9.91 -2.91
C ALA A 70 -1.51 -11.40 -3.22
N PRO A 71 -1.28 -11.82 -4.48
CA PRO A 71 -0.89 -13.20 -4.76
C PRO A 71 0.43 -13.61 -4.10
N LEU A 72 1.45 -12.74 -4.12
CA LEU A 72 2.74 -13.02 -3.48
C LEU A 72 2.61 -13.10 -1.95
N ILE A 73 1.75 -12.26 -1.35
CA ILE A 73 1.48 -12.36 0.10
C ILE A 73 0.77 -13.68 0.43
N ALA A 74 -0.16 -14.11 -0.44
CA ALA A 74 -0.82 -15.41 -0.29
C ALA A 74 0.19 -16.57 -0.32
N ASP A 75 1.17 -16.51 -1.24
CA ASP A 75 2.25 -17.51 -1.33
C ASP A 75 3.16 -17.47 -0.10
N ASP A 76 3.45 -16.28 0.44
CA ASP A 76 4.24 -16.12 1.66
C ASP A 76 3.49 -16.68 2.89
N LEU A 77 2.17 -16.41 3.02
CA LEU A 77 1.34 -17.02 4.07
C LEU A 77 1.37 -18.55 3.98
N ALA A 78 1.18 -19.10 2.79
CA ALA A 78 1.20 -20.55 2.57
C ALA A 78 2.58 -21.16 2.90
N ALA A 79 3.67 -20.51 2.51
CA ALA A 79 5.03 -20.97 2.80
C ALA A 79 5.34 -21.01 4.30
N LEU A 80 4.66 -20.18 5.10
CA LEU A 80 4.80 -20.13 6.56
C LEU A 80 3.73 -20.93 7.29
N GLY A 81 2.86 -21.65 6.59
CA GLY A 81 1.75 -22.41 7.18
C GLY A 81 0.68 -21.54 7.85
N LEU A 82 0.53 -20.29 7.41
CA LEU A 82 -0.42 -19.34 7.98
C LEU A 82 -1.72 -19.31 7.16
N GLU A 83 -2.84 -19.27 7.89
CA GLU A 83 -4.15 -19.11 7.26
C GLU A 83 -4.35 -17.68 6.73
N ARG A 84 -5.08 -17.58 5.62
CA ARG A 84 -5.51 -16.30 5.06
C ARG A 84 -6.59 -15.69 5.96
N PRO A 85 -6.44 -14.43 6.39
CA PRO A 85 -7.46 -13.78 7.20
C PRO A 85 -8.67 -13.38 6.34
N SER A 86 -9.77 -13.05 7.02
CA SER A 86 -10.91 -12.37 6.39
C SER A 86 -10.50 -10.99 5.87
N VAL A 87 -11.15 -10.58 4.79
CA VAL A 87 -10.89 -9.31 4.09
C VAL A 87 -12.14 -8.46 4.15
N ASP A 88 -12.01 -7.25 4.70
CA ASP A 88 -13.05 -6.23 4.58
C ASP A 88 -12.84 -5.45 3.28
N SER A 89 -13.92 -5.16 2.57
CA SER A 89 -13.86 -4.35 1.36
C SER A 89 -13.48 -2.90 1.66
N LEU A 90 -12.80 -2.27 0.69
CA LEU A 90 -12.61 -0.83 0.68
C LEU A 90 -13.80 -0.17 -0.03
N ASP A 91 -14.70 0.44 0.75
CA ASP A 91 -15.90 1.09 0.23
C ASP A 91 -15.63 2.57 -0.06
N LEU A 92 -15.29 2.86 -1.31
CA LEU A 92 -15.04 4.20 -1.85
C LEU A 92 -15.66 4.33 -3.23
N SER A 93 -15.93 5.57 -3.63
CA SER A 93 -16.29 5.88 -5.03
C SER A 93 -15.16 5.43 -5.98
N LYS A 94 -15.54 4.86 -7.13
CA LYS A 94 -14.58 4.37 -8.13
C LYS A 94 -14.17 5.43 -9.15
N ASP A 95 -14.43 6.72 -8.88
CA ASP A 95 -13.95 7.79 -9.72
C ASP A 95 -12.42 7.93 -9.63
N ILE A 96 -11.84 8.60 -10.63
CA ILE A 96 -10.39 8.71 -10.77
C ILE A 96 -9.71 9.42 -9.60
N SER A 97 -10.38 10.38 -8.95
CA SER A 97 -9.79 11.12 -7.83
C SER A 97 -9.57 10.20 -6.63
N HIS A 98 -10.58 9.39 -6.28
CA HIS A 98 -10.44 8.39 -5.22
C HIS A 98 -9.42 7.30 -5.59
N ALA A 99 -9.46 6.82 -6.84
CA ALA A 99 -8.50 5.82 -7.32
C ALA A 99 -7.04 6.30 -7.21
N ILE A 100 -6.77 7.57 -7.54
CA ILE A 100 -5.44 8.19 -7.38
C ILE A 100 -5.02 8.20 -5.91
N GLY A 101 -5.91 8.58 -5.00
CA GLY A 101 -5.61 8.59 -3.56
C GLY A 101 -5.23 7.22 -3.03
N VAL A 102 -5.98 6.19 -3.41
CA VAL A 102 -5.70 4.80 -3.02
C VAL A 102 -4.40 4.29 -3.65
N ALA A 103 -4.19 4.52 -4.95
CA ALA A 103 -2.97 4.13 -5.64
C ALA A 103 -1.72 4.84 -5.09
N TYR A 104 -1.85 6.10 -4.63
CA TYR A 104 -0.78 6.84 -3.96
C TYR A 104 -0.26 6.10 -2.72
N VAL A 105 -1.15 5.59 -1.89
CA VAL A 105 -0.77 4.81 -0.70
C VAL A 105 -0.16 3.47 -1.09
N LEU A 106 -0.78 2.78 -2.04
CA LEU A 106 -0.34 1.46 -2.52
C LEU A 106 1.09 1.52 -3.08
N GLU A 107 1.33 2.39 -4.03
CA GLU A 107 2.63 2.52 -4.70
C GLU A 107 3.69 3.16 -3.80
N GLY A 108 3.30 4.16 -2.99
CA GLY A 108 4.17 4.82 -2.03
C GLY A 108 4.72 3.88 -0.96
N SER A 109 3.98 2.80 -0.65
CA SER A 109 4.42 1.77 0.31
C SER A 109 5.70 1.03 -0.11
N SER A 110 6.11 1.12 -1.39
CA SER A 110 7.40 0.59 -1.89
C SER A 110 8.61 1.19 -1.16
N LEU A 111 8.48 2.42 -0.68
CA LEU A 111 9.55 3.10 0.09
C LEU A 111 9.70 2.47 1.49
N GLY A 112 8.58 2.20 2.18
CA GLY A 112 8.58 1.55 3.49
C GLY A 112 9.02 0.09 3.42
N ALA A 113 8.68 -0.62 2.35
CA ALA A 113 9.06 -2.02 2.16
C ALA A 113 10.57 -2.25 2.23
N ARG A 114 11.38 -1.28 1.78
CA ARG A 114 12.86 -1.36 1.86
C ARG A 114 13.38 -1.46 3.30
N VAL A 115 12.71 -0.77 4.22
CA VAL A 115 13.06 -0.83 5.65
C VAL A 115 12.62 -2.19 6.22
N ILE A 116 11.40 -2.61 5.92
CA ILE A 116 10.83 -3.86 6.44
C ILE A 116 11.59 -5.08 5.94
N VAL A 117 12.02 -5.12 4.67
CA VAL A 117 12.88 -6.19 4.12
C VAL A 117 14.11 -6.42 4.99
N SER A 118 14.77 -5.34 5.44
CA SER A 118 15.97 -5.46 6.28
C SER A 118 15.66 -5.99 7.68
N MET A 119 14.47 -5.70 8.22
CA MET A 119 14.03 -6.22 9.50
C MET A 119 13.75 -7.72 9.41
N VAL A 120 12.95 -8.15 8.43
CA VAL A 120 12.53 -9.55 8.30
C VAL A 120 13.65 -10.47 7.83
N ALA A 121 14.65 -9.95 7.12
CA ALA A 121 15.85 -10.71 6.75
C ALA A 121 16.63 -11.20 8.00
N ARG A 122 16.63 -10.42 9.08
CA ARG A 122 17.23 -10.81 10.37
C ARG A 122 16.47 -11.96 11.05
N LEU A 123 15.21 -12.17 10.67
CA LEU A 123 14.37 -13.26 11.15
C LEU A 123 14.45 -14.50 10.26
N GLY A 124 15.24 -14.46 9.18
CA GLY A 124 15.40 -15.56 8.23
C GLY A 124 14.38 -15.56 7.09
N PHE A 125 13.60 -14.48 6.90
CA PHE A 125 12.65 -14.36 5.80
C PHE A 125 13.25 -13.53 4.66
N ASP A 126 13.08 -13.97 3.43
CA ASP A 126 13.63 -13.30 2.25
C ASP A 126 12.75 -13.45 1.00
N GLY A 127 13.26 -12.98 -0.15
CA GLY A 127 12.55 -13.02 -1.42
C GLY A 127 12.33 -14.43 -2.00
N THR A 128 12.85 -15.48 -1.36
CA THR A 128 12.63 -16.88 -1.73
C THR A 128 11.72 -17.60 -0.75
N HIS A 129 11.67 -17.13 0.51
CA HIS A 129 10.89 -17.74 1.57
C HIS A 129 10.28 -16.70 2.51
N GLY A 130 8.96 -16.63 2.52
CA GLY A 130 8.14 -15.89 3.49
C GLY A 130 8.12 -14.36 3.33
N ALA A 131 8.95 -13.76 2.45
CA ALA A 131 8.97 -12.31 2.21
C ALA A 131 9.12 -11.94 0.71
N ARG A 132 8.56 -12.78 -0.18
CA ARG A 132 8.56 -12.56 -1.64
C ARG A 132 7.89 -11.24 -2.01
N HIS A 133 6.74 -10.95 -1.38
CA HIS A 133 6.00 -9.71 -1.62
C HIS A 133 6.82 -8.48 -1.24
N LEU A 134 7.49 -8.47 -0.08
CA LEU A 134 8.34 -7.35 0.35
C LEU A 134 9.53 -7.15 -0.59
N ALA A 135 10.19 -8.23 -1.00
CA ALA A 135 11.29 -8.16 -1.96
C ALA A 135 10.82 -7.62 -3.32
N SER A 136 9.63 -7.99 -3.78
CA SER A 136 9.02 -7.44 -4.99
C SER A 136 8.65 -5.97 -4.83
N GLN A 137 8.00 -5.62 -3.73
CA GLN A 137 7.55 -4.26 -3.43
C GLN A 137 8.72 -3.28 -3.31
N ALA A 138 9.83 -3.68 -2.67
CA ALA A 138 11.03 -2.86 -2.53
C ALA A 138 11.68 -2.50 -3.88
N ARG A 139 11.42 -3.28 -4.94
CA ARG A 139 11.86 -3.01 -6.32
C ARG A 139 10.90 -2.10 -7.10
N GLY A 140 9.72 -1.82 -6.56
CA GLY A 140 8.64 -1.07 -7.24
C GLY A 140 8.86 0.44 -7.38
N LEU A 141 10.06 0.97 -7.08
CA LEU A 141 10.33 2.41 -7.07
C LEU A 141 10.07 3.08 -8.43
N SER A 142 10.36 2.41 -9.54
CA SER A 142 10.11 2.96 -10.89
C SER A 142 8.62 3.13 -11.17
N ASN A 143 7.77 2.18 -10.72
CA ASN A 143 6.31 2.28 -10.88
C ASN A 143 5.76 3.45 -10.08
N TRP A 144 6.23 3.63 -8.84
CA TRP A 144 5.93 4.79 -8.01
C TRP A 144 6.33 6.11 -8.68
N GLN A 145 7.56 6.21 -9.21
CA GLN A 145 8.05 7.43 -9.87
C GLN A 145 7.23 7.78 -11.11
N ASN A 146 6.87 6.78 -11.92
CA ASN A 146 5.99 6.97 -13.07
C ASN A 146 4.60 7.43 -12.65
N PHE A 147 4.01 6.82 -11.65
CA PHE A 147 2.71 7.22 -11.10
C PHE A 147 2.71 8.70 -10.67
N VAL A 148 3.69 9.10 -9.87
CA VAL A 148 3.79 10.48 -9.38
C VAL A 148 3.91 11.47 -10.53
N LYS A 149 4.71 11.16 -11.55
CA LYS A 149 4.85 12.01 -12.74
C LYS A 149 3.51 12.17 -13.47
N ILE A 150 2.78 11.07 -13.65
CA ILE A 150 1.47 11.08 -14.32
C ILE A 150 0.48 11.98 -13.58
N ILE A 151 0.34 11.80 -12.26
CA ILE A 151 -0.67 12.54 -11.49
C ILE A 151 -0.36 14.03 -11.37
N ASP A 152 0.91 14.43 -11.37
CA ASP A 152 1.28 15.85 -11.32
C ASP A 152 0.84 16.59 -12.61
N ASP A 153 0.75 15.90 -13.74
CA ASP A 153 0.36 16.44 -15.05
C ASP A 153 -1.14 16.28 -15.36
N LEU A 154 -1.92 15.59 -14.50
CA LEU A 154 -3.34 15.33 -14.76
C LEU A 154 -4.21 16.57 -14.53
N PRO A 155 -4.98 17.00 -15.54
CA PRO A 155 -6.01 18.03 -15.37
C PRO A 155 -7.26 17.46 -14.70
N HIS A 156 -8.06 18.33 -14.10
CA HIS A 156 -9.44 18.05 -13.65
C HIS A 156 -9.59 16.93 -12.60
N VAL A 157 -8.57 16.70 -11.77
CA VAL A 157 -8.65 15.79 -10.62
C VAL A 157 -9.06 16.56 -9.36
N ASP A 158 -10.03 16.05 -8.63
CA ASP A 158 -10.34 16.57 -7.29
C ASP A 158 -9.26 16.12 -6.31
N ARG A 159 -8.32 17.04 -6.07
CA ARG A 159 -7.16 16.79 -5.20
C ARG A 159 -7.54 16.55 -3.74
N GLN A 160 -8.65 17.14 -3.29
CA GLN A 160 -9.15 16.96 -1.92
C GLN A 160 -9.79 15.58 -1.75
N ALA A 161 -10.60 15.15 -2.73
CA ALA A 161 -11.17 13.81 -2.75
C ALA A 161 -10.05 12.73 -2.79
N ALA A 162 -9.00 12.95 -3.58
CA ALA A 162 -7.84 12.04 -3.62
C ALA A 162 -7.12 11.96 -2.27
N ALA A 163 -6.92 13.10 -1.60
CA ALA A 163 -6.27 13.10 -0.28
C ALA A 163 -7.15 12.45 0.80
N ALA A 164 -8.46 12.64 0.76
CA ALA A 164 -9.40 11.96 1.65
C ALA A 164 -9.39 10.45 1.44
N ALA A 165 -9.42 9.99 0.18
CA ALA A 165 -9.33 8.57 -0.16
C ALA A 165 -8.00 7.95 0.29
N ALA A 166 -6.89 8.66 0.15
CA ALA A 166 -5.61 8.22 0.65
C ALA A 166 -5.59 8.07 2.18
N ALA A 167 -6.19 9.02 2.92
CA ALA A 167 -6.32 8.91 4.37
C ALA A 167 -7.15 7.68 4.80
N ILE A 168 -8.29 7.45 4.13
CA ILE A 168 -9.14 6.26 4.35
C ILE A 168 -8.35 4.97 4.06
N CYS A 169 -7.53 4.96 3.00
CA CYS A 169 -6.68 3.81 2.66
C CYS A 169 -5.65 3.52 3.77
N PHE A 170 -5.02 4.54 4.35
CA PHE A 170 -4.13 4.38 5.51
C PHE A 170 -4.87 3.83 6.74
N ASP A 171 -6.07 4.35 7.02
CA ASP A 171 -6.88 3.89 8.16
C ASP A 171 -7.35 2.45 7.96
N HIS A 172 -7.67 2.05 6.71
CA HIS A 172 -7.95 0.66 6.37
C HIS A 172 -6.73 -0.25 6.63
N ALA A 173 -5.52 0.18 6.25
CA ALA A 173 -4.29 -0.56 6.52
C ALA A 173 -4.07 -0.77 8.02
N ALA A 174 -4.19 0.30 8.82
CA ALA A 174 -4.06 0.24 10.27
C ALA A 174 -5.11 -0.68 10.91
N SER A 175 -6.36 -0.63 10.43
CA SER A 175 -7.44 -1.49 10.90
C SER A 175 -7.19 -2.96 10.57
N ALA A 176 -6.73 -3.25 9.35
CA ALA A 176 -6.37 -4.61 8.93
C ALA A 176 -5.23 -5.20 9.78
N LEU A 177 -4.20 -4.41 10.09
CA LEU A 177 -3.11 -4.82 10.98
C LEU A 177 -3.64 -5.13 12.38
N LYS A 178 -4.41 -4.23 12.99
CA LYS A 178 -4.94 -4.41 14.36
C LYS A 178 -5.80 -5.67 14.48
N ARG A 179 -6.69 -5.93 13.50
CA ARG A 179 -7.52 -7.14 13.50
C ARG A 179 -6.70 -8.43 13.39
N ASN A 180 -5.48 -8.34 12.90
CA ASN A 180 -4.57 -9.47 12.72
C ASN A 180 -3.45 -9.56 13.76
N GLY A 181 -3.62 -8.90 14.91
CA GLY A 181 -2.75 -9.08 16.07
C GLY A 181 -1.70 -8.00 16.27
N PHE A 182 -1.78 -6.88 15.52
CA PHE A 182 -0.94 -5.71 15.78
C PHE A 182 -1.57 -4.82 16.86
N SER A 183 -0.84 -4.60 17.92
CA SER A 183 -1.23 -3.72 19.04
C SER A 183 -0.12 -2.73 19.33
#